data_a0852bf66e1edbcc1b61f393611f1289
#
_entry.id   a0852bf66e1edbcc1b61f393611f1289
#
_cell.length_a   1.000
_cell.length_b   1.000
_cell.length_c   1.000
_cell.angle_alpha   90.00
_cell.angle_beta   90.00
_cell.angle_gamma   90.00
#
_symmetry.space_group_name_H-M   'P 1'
#
loop_
_entity.id
_entity.type
_entity.pdbx_description
1 polymer ?
#
loop_
_entity_poly.entity_id
_entity_poly.type
_entity_poly.pdbx_seq_one_letter_code
_entity_poly.pdbx_strand_id
1 'polypeptide(L)'
;VEKSEMLAQLLNEYKLSYQILNAKPENVRRESEIVAQAGQKGSITIATNMAGRGTDIILGGNINFKIQKKLYDILTLAKNYKLSKQTNILESALLNQFEGSSQRFLSVLMSLLTDKQFLSLSDLDILRILRENDRISIPVIPYQCSIRFLINELVFQNKKYQDQENKIVKNLGGLYIIG
;
A
#
# COMPACT_ATOMS: atom_id res chain seq x y z
N VAL A 1 -21.40 7.05 15.09
CA VAL A 1 -20.15 7.77 15.36
C VAL A 1 -19.82 7.72 16.85
N GLU A 2 -20.70 8.16 17.75
CA GLU A 2 -20.46 8.18 19.21
C GLU A 2 -20.02 6.83 19.80
N LYS A 3 -20.73 5.75 19.50
CA LYS A 3 -20.36 4.40 19.99
C LYS A 3 -19.00 3.95 19.50
N SER A 4 -18.63 4.27 18.25
CA SER A 4 -17.33 3.92 17.71
C SER A 4 -16.19 4.72 18.36
N GLU A 5 -16.45 5.95 18.78
CA GLU A 5 -15.50 6.78 19.50
C GLU A 5 -15.33 6.33 20.96
N MET A 6 -16.43 5.96 21.61
CA MET A 6 -16.37 5.41 22.97
C MET A 6 -15.56 4.08 23.00
N LEU A 7 -15.76 3.21 22.02
CA LEU A 7 -14.98 1.98 21.90
C LEU A 7 -13.49 2.28 21.62
N ALA A 8 -13.21 3.29 20.79
CA ALA A 8 -11.85 3.74 20.51
C ALA A 8 -11.14 4.26 21.77
N GLN A 9 -11.83 5.02 22.60
CA GLN A 9 -11.31 5.49 23.90
C GLN A 9 -10.96 4.31 24.81
N LEU A 10 -11.87 3.33 24.91
CA LEU A 10 -11.64 2.12 25.71
C LEU A 10 -10.39 1.36 25.23
N LEU A 11 -10.23 1.16 23.93
CA LEU A 11 -9.05 0.49 23.38
C LEU A 11 -7.75 1.27 23.64
N ASN A 12 -7.81 2.61 23.65
CA ASN A 12 -6.69 3.45 24.03
C ASN A 12 -6.27 3.26 25.50
N GLU A 13 -7.23 3.14 26.42
CA GLU A 13 -6.97 2.85 27.84
C GLU A 13 -6.21 1.53 28.01
N TYR A 14 -6.57 0.52 27.19
CA TYR A 14 -5.88 -0.77 27.18
C TYR A 14 -4.60 -0.77 26.33
N LYS A 15 -4.19 0.37 25.77
CA LYS A 15 -3.01 0.53 24.89
C LYS A 15 -3.03 -0.40 23.67
N LEU A 16 -4.22 -0.68 23.15
CA LEU A 16 -4.40 -1.49 21.95
C LEU A 16 -4.46 -0.58 20.72
N SER A 17 -3.68 -0.91 19.69
CA SER A 17 -3.74 -0.19 18.42
C SER A 17 -4.97 -0.63 17.61
N TYR A 18 -5.68 0.34 17.03
CA TYR A 18 -6.88 0.09 16.23
C TYR A 18 -6.96 1.04 15.05
N GLN A 19 -7.79 0.70 14.09
CA GLN A 19 -8.24 1.58 13.02
C GLN A 19 -9.73 1.84 13.18
N ILE A 20 -10.17 3.07 12.87
CA ILE A 20 -11.57 3.44 12.94
C ILE A 20 -12.10 3.77 11.55
N LEU A 21 -13.26 3.22 11.21
CA LEU A 21 -13.95 3.39 9.94
C LEU A 21 -15.37 3.86 10.22
N ASN A 22 -15.57 5.15 10.22
CA ASN A 22 -16.85 5.81 10.44
C ASN A 22 -17.09 6.91 9.39
N ALA A 23 -18.23 7.57 9.43
CA ALA A 23 -18.63 8.57 8.45
C ALA A 23 -17.85 9.91 8.54
N LYS A 24 -16.79 10.02 9.35
CA LYS A 24 -15.97 11.23 9.37
C LYS A 24 -15.17 11.36 8.06
N PRO A 25 -15.04 12.56 7.47
CA PRO A 25 -14.40 12.77 6.16
C PRO A 25 -12.97 12.22 6.07
N GLU A 26 -12.19 12.32 7.13
CA GLU A 26 -10.82 11.77 7.21
C GLU A 26 -10.81 10.24 7.11
N ASN A 27 -11.78 9.55 7.71
CA ASN A 27 -11.87 8.10 7.69
C ASN A 27 -12.41 7.58 6.37
N VAL A 28 -13.38 8.28 5.77
CA VAL A 28 -13.91 7.95 4.43
C VAL A 28 -12.80 7.99 3.38
N ARG A 29 -11.89 8.97 3.44
CA ARG A 29 -10.75 9.06 2.51
C ARG A 29 -9.77 7.88 2.65
N ARG A 30 -9.67 7.31 3.85
CA ARG A 30 -8.78 6.19 4.17
C ARG A 30 -9.47 4.83 4.16
N GLU A 31 -10.76 4.78 3.80
CA GLU A 31 -11.57 3.55 3.85
C GLU A 31 -10.88 2.37 3.17
N SER A 32 -10.47 2.54 1.91
CA SER A 32 -9.82 1.47 1.15
C SER A 32 -8.51 0.98 1.82
N GLU A 33 -7.76 1.89 2.46
CA GLU A 33 -6.54 1.55 3.19
C GLU A 33 -6.85 0.72 4.45
N ILE A 34 -7.83 1.15 5.23
CA ILE A 34 -8.23 0.50 6.48
C ILE A 34 -8.77 -0.90 6.19
N VAL A 35 -9.69 -1.01 5.22
CA VAL A 35 -10.29 -2.30 4.85
C VAL A 35 -9.25 -3.26 4.28
N ALA A 36 -8.33 -2.77 3.44
CA ALA A 36 -7.25 -3.59 2.87
C ALA A 36 -6.35 -4.23 3.94
N GLN A 37 -6.28 -3.66 5.13
CA GLN A 37 -5.43 -4.14 6.22
C GLN A 37 -6.21 -4.78 7.39
N ALA A 38 -7.53 -4.76 7.36
CA ALA A 38 -8.38 -5.27 8.45
C ALA A 38 -8.17 -6.77 8.74
N GLY A 39 -7.80 -7.56 7.73
CA GLY A 39 -7.53 -9.00 7.87
C GLY A 39 -6.14 -9.37 8.38
N GLN A 40 -5.29 -8.42 8.78
CA GLN A 40 -3.95 -8.73 9.29
C GLN A 40 -3.99 -9.32 10.70
N LYS A 41 -2.97 -10.10 11.06
CA LYS A 41 -2.79 -10.62 12.42
C LYS A 41 -2.73 -9.46 13.41
N GLY A 42 -3.56 -9.56 14.47
CA GLY A 42 -3.61 -8.57 15.55
C GLY A 42 -4.21 -7.22 15.17
N SER A 43 -4.77 -7.08 13.97
CA SER A 43 -5.47 -5.86 13.56
C SER A 43 -6.83 -5.76 14.24
N ILE A 44 -7.14 -4.58 14.79
CA ILE A 44 -8.46 -4.24 15.33
C ILE A 44 -9.05 -3.13 14.47
N THR A 45 -10.24 -3.36 13.92
CA THR A 45 -10.95 -2.36 13.13
C THR A 45 -12.33 -2.11 13.71
N ILE A 46 -12.61 -0.87 14.08
CA ILE A 46 -13.94 -0.42 14.52
C ILE A 46 -14.65 0.15 13.30
N ALA A 47 -15.73 -0.48 12.85
CA ALA A 47 -16.47 -0.03 11.68
C ALA A 47 -17.94 0.25 12.02
N THR A 48 -18.51 1.29 11.40
CA THR A 48 -19.96 1.52 11.41
C THR A 48 -20.62 0.79 10.23
N ASN A 49 -21.93 0.55 10.30
CA ASN A 49 -22.70 -0.22 9.30
C ASN A 49 -22.58 0.30 7.85
N MET A 50 -22.20 1.57 7.64
CA MET A 50 -22.06 2.16 6.31
C MET A 50 -20.67 2.02 5.72
N ALA A 51 -19.69 1.63 6.54
CA ALA A 51 -18.29 1.57 6.15
C ALA A 51 -17.91 0.12 5.77
N GLY A 52 -17.12 -0.04 4.71
CA GLY A 52 -16.66 -1.34 4.23
C GLY A 52 -17.70 -2.19 3.49
N ARG A 53 -18.84 -1.64 3.15
CA ARG A 53 -19.92 -2.37 2.46
C ARG A 53 -19.48 -2.75 1.04
N GLY A 54 -19.56 -4.05 0.72
CA GLY A 54 -19.19 -4.57 -0.61
C GLY A 54 -17.69 -4.72 -0.85
N THR A 55 -16.87 -4.69 0.20
CA THR A 55 -15.43 -4.91 0.10
C THR A 55 -15.04 -6.19 0.82
N ASP A 56 -14.35 -7.10 0.12
CA ASP A 56 -13.86 -8.35 0.69
C ASP A 56 -12.66 -8.08 1.60
N ILE A 57 -12.67 -8.70 2.79
CA ILE A 57 -11.54 -8.65 3.72
C ILE A 57 -10.63 -9.84 3.46
N ILE A 58 -9.40 -9.56 3.05
CA ILE A 58 -8.39 -10.57 2.75
C ILE A 58 -7.64 -10.93 4.03
N LEU A 59 -7.73 -12.19 4.47
CA LEU A 59 -6.99 -12.70 5.63
C LEU A 59 -5.47 -12.61 5.37
N GLY A 60 -4.74 -12.02 6.31
CA GLY A 60 -3.33 -11.66 6.14
C GLY A 60 -3.12 -10.25 5.54
N GLY A 61 -4.21 -9.55 5.18
CA GLY A 61 -4.20 -8.23 4.55
C GLY A 61 -3.97 -8.27 3.03
N ASN A 62 -4.15 -7.14 2.38
CA ASN A 62 -3.99 -7.01 0.94
C ASN A 62 -2.55 -6.62 0.58
N ILE A 63 -1.77 -7.57 0.08
CA ILE A 63 -0.36 -7.35 -0.29
C ILE A 63 -0.22 -6.36 -1.45
N ASN A 64 -1.11 -6.41 -2.43
CA ASN A 64 -1.07 -5.51 -3.57
C ASN A 64 -1.20 -4.06 -3.12
N PHE A 65 -2.12 -3.80 -2.20
CA PHE A 65 -2.29 -2.47 -1.63
C PHE A 65 -1.04 -2.00 -0.87
N LYS A 66 -0.42 -2.86 -0.06
CA LYS A 66 0.84 -2.54 0.65
C LYS A 66 1.96 -2.20 -0.33
N ILE A 67 2.11 -3.00 -1.38
CA ILE A 67 3.13 -2.80 -2.41
C ILE A 67 2.90 -1.51 -3.18
N GLN A 68 1.66 -1.26 -3.61
CA GLN A 68 1.30 -0.03 -4.31
C GLN A 68 1.60 1.21 -3.46
N LYS A 69 1.22 1.18 -2.17
CA LYS A 69 1.52 2.27 -1.23
C LYS A 69 3.03 2.46 -1.06
N LYS A 70 3.76 1.39 -0.76
CA LYS A 70 5.23 1.44 -0.62
C LYS A 70 5.90 1.98 -1.88
N LEU A 71 5.48 1.52 -3.04
CA LEU A 71 6.04 1.98 -4.31
C LEU A 71 5.68 3.45 -4.59
N TYR A 72 4.47 3.89 -4.26
CA TYR A 72 4.08 5.29 -4.33
C TYR A 72 4.99 6.18 -3.48
N ASP A 73 5.18 5.83 -2.20
CA ASP A 73 6.02 6.60 -1.29
C ASP A 73 7.46 6.71 -1.81
N ILE A 74 7.99 5.62 -2.36
CA ILE A 74 9.35 5.58 -2.91
C ILE A 74 9.45 6.38 -4.21
N LEU A 75 8.53 6.22 -5.14
CA LEU A 75 8.56 6.92 -6.42
C LEU A 75 8.41 8.43 -6.24
N THR A 76 7.52 8.88 -5.36
CA THR A 76 7.35 10.30 -5.05
C THR A 76 8.56 10.88 -4.36
N LEU A 77 9.13 10.16 -3.38
CA LEU A 77 10.35 10.57 -2.70
C LEU A 77 11.53 10.64 -3.69
N ALA A 78 11.74 9.60 -4.47
CA ALA A 78 12.83 9.52 -5.44
C ALA A 78 12.73 10.61 -6.52
N LYS A 79 11.51 10.88 -7.02
CA LYS A 79 11.25 11.98 -7.95
C LYS A 79 11.64 13.33 -7.33
N ASN A 80 11.25 13.61 -6.09
CA ASN A 80 11.56 14.86 -5.39
C ASN A 80 13.08 15.03 -5.20
N TYR A 81 13.79 13.98 -4.79
CA TYR A 81 15.26 14.00 -4.70
C TYR A 81 15.94 14.24 -6.05
N LYS A 82 15.44 13.61 -7.12
CA LYS A 82 15.98 13.82 -8.47
C LYS A 82 15.79 15.26 -8.95
N LEU A 83 14.60 15.84 -8.70
CA LEU A 83 14.31 17.23 -9.04
C LEU A 83 15.13 18.23 -8.21
N SER A 84 15.46 17.91 -6.95
CA SER A 84 16.33 18.72 -6.08
C SER A 84 17.83 18.55 -6.33
N LYS A 85 18.23 17.71 -7.30
CA LYS A 85 19.63 17.37 -7.64
C LYS A 85 20.44 16.69 -6.52
N GLN A 86 19.79 16.11 -5.52
CA GLN A 86 20.43 15.37 -4.41
C GLN A 86 20.55 13.86 -4.72
N THR A 87 21.19 13.53 -5.86
CA THR A 87 21.20 12.16 -6.40
C THR A 87 22.03 11.17 -5.59
N ASN A 88 23.09 11.62 -4.90
CA ASN A 88 23.99 10.71 -4.15
C ASN A 88 23.35 10.09 -2.91
N ILE A 89 22.41 10.81 -2.27
CA ILE A 89 21.66 10.32 -1.10
C ILE A 89 20.57 9.33 -1.53
N LEU A 90 19.99 9.56 -2.71
CA LEU A 90 18.91 8.75 -3.24
C LEU A 90 19.33 7.30 -3.50
N GLU A 91 20.49 7.09 -4.10
CA GLU A 91 20.96 5.77 -4.52
C GLU A 91 21.18 4.86 -3.31
N SER A 92 21.85 5.38 -2.27
CA SER A 92 22.05 4.63 -1.02
C SER A 92 20.74 4.38 -0.26
N ALA A 93 19.82 5.34 -0.24
CA ALA A 93 18.51 5.18 0.41
C ALA A 93 17.63 4.13 -0.29
N LEU A 94 17.64 4.12 -1.63
CA LEU A 94 16.91 3.13 -2.42
C LEU A 94 17.49 1.73 -2.26
N LEU A 95 18.81 1.57 -2.28
CA LEU A 95 19.49 0.29 -2.07
C LEU A 95 19.13 -0.31 -0.71
N ASN A 96 19.14 0.49 0.35
CA ASN A 96 18.78 0.04 1.69
C ASN A 96 17.31 -0.37 1.81
N GLN A 97 16.39 0.33 1.14
CA GLN A 97 14.95 0.00 1.19
C GLN A 97 14.57 -1.25 0.39
N PHE A 98 15.38 -1.60 -0.61
CA PHE A 98 15.17 -2.76 -1.48
C PHE A 98 16.27 -3.80 -1.32
N GLU A 99 16.83 -3.92 -0.13
CA GLU A 99 17.78 -4.96 0.21
C GLU A 99 17.18 -6.34 -0.14
N GLY A 100 17.89 -7.11 -0.98
CA GLY A 100 17.39 -8.38 -1.53
C GLY A 100 16.60 -8.30 -2.83
N SER A 101 16.34 -7.10 -3.38
CA SER A 101 15.72 -6.96 -4.70
C SER A 101 16.70 -7.31 -5.82
N SER A 102 16.15 -7.80 -6.95
CA SER A 102 16.97 -8.16 -8.11
C SER A 102 17.67 -6.93 -8.71
N GLN A 103 18.87 -7.12 -9.25
CA GLN A 103 19.60 -6.06 -9.95
C GLN A 103 18.78 -5.46 -11.10
N ARG A 104 17.92 -6.27 -11.71
CA ARG A 104 16.98 -5.84 -12.75
C ARG A 104 15.91 -4.88 -12.17
N PHE A 105 15.41 -5.13 -10.97
CA PHE A 105 14.46 -4.23 -10.30
C PHE A 105 15.08 -2.83 -10.12
N LEU A 106 16.29 -2.78 -9.60
CA LEU A 106 17.00 -1.51 -9.39
C LEU A 106 17.29 -0.79 -10.71
N SER A 107 17.71 -1.50 -11.75
CA SER A 107 17.96 -0.91 -13.07
C SER A 107 16.71 -0.31 -13.70
N VAL A 108 15.55 -0.98 -13.58
CA VAL A 108 14.26 -0.46 -14.08
C VAL A 108 13.81 0.75 -13.26
N LEU A 109 13.98 0.73 -11.94
CA LEU A 109 13.68 1.88 -11.08
C LEU A 109 14.54 3.10 -11.44
N MET A 110 15.83 2.91 -11.63
CA MET A 110 16.74 3.98 -12.02
C MET A 110 16.43 4.52 -13.42
N SER A 111 16.10 3.65 -14.38
CA SER A 111 15.65 4.05 -15.72
C SER A 111 14.38 4.91 -15.65
N LEU A 112 13.40 4.52 -14.81
CA LEU A 112 12.18 5.28 -14.61
C LEU A 112 12.46 6.71 -14.09
N LEU A 113 13.44 6.86 -13.19
CA LEU A 113 13.86 8.17 -12.66
C LEU A 113 14.66 9.05 -13.65
N THR A 114 14.98 8.52 -14.84
CA THR A 114 15.55 9.31 -15.95
C THR A 114 14.51 9.65 -17.02
N ASP A 115 13.31 9.05 -16.94
CA ASP A 115 12.23 9.30 -17.90
C ASP A 115 11.59 10.68 -17.66
N LYS A 116 11.70 11.57 -18.64
CA LYS A 116 11.16 12.94 -18.56
C LYS A 116 9.63 12.96 -18.43
N GLN A 117 8.93 12.02 -19.06
CA GLN A 117 7.47 11.92 -18.98
C GLN A 117 7.06 11.52 -17.55
N PHE A 118 7.73 10.51 -16.97
CA PHE A 118 7.50 10.13 -15.57
C PHE A 118 7.78 11.29 -14.61
N LEU A 119 8.88 11.99 -14.77
CA LEU A 119 9.25 13.12 -13.88
C LEU A 119 8.28 14.29 -13.96
N SER A 120 7.56 14.45 -15.07
CA SER A 120 6.52 15.50 -15.23
C SER A 120 5.15 15.15 -14.61
N LEU A 121 4.93 13.89 -14.22
CA LEU A 121 3.66 13.46 -13.61
C LEU A 121 3.42 14.17 -12.27
N SER A 122 2.17 14.43 -11.94
CA SER A 122 1.79 14.81 -10.58
C SER A 122 1.79 13.58 -9.65
N ASP A 123 1.82 13.81 -8.34
CA ASP A 123 1.73 12.72 -7.36
C ASP A 123 0.38 11.99 -7.46
N LEU A 124 -0.69 12.71 -7.84
CA LEU A 124 -2.00 12.12 -8.10
C LEU A 124 -1.98 11.20 -9.33
N ASP A 125 -1.26 11.57 -10.39
CA ASP A 125 -1.12 10.73 -11.58
C ASP A 125 -0.34 9.45 -11.26
N ILE A 126 0.73 9.55 -10.48
CA ILE A 126 1.48 8.36 -10.02
C ILE A 126 0.57 7.43 -9.22
N LEU A 127 -0.20 7.98 -8.27
CA LEU A 127 -1.13 7.20 -7.47
C LEU A 127 -2.20 6.51 -8.33
N ARG A 128 -2.73 7.22 -9.34
CA ARG A 128 -3.71 6.68 -10.28
C ARG A 128 -3.13 5.53 -11.11
N ILE A 129 -1.93 5.69 -11.66
CA ILE A 129 -1.26 4.65 -12.44
C ILE A 129 -1.02 3.38 -11.59
N LEU A 130 -0.60 3.55 -10.33
CA LEU A 130 -0.39 2.43 -9.42
C LEU A 130 -1.68 1.67 -9.11
N ARG A 131 -2.82 2.38 -8.97
CA ARG A 131 -4.14 1.78 -8.71
C ARG A 131 -4.73 1.10 -9.93
N GLU A 132 -4.54 1.69 -11.11
CA GLU A 132 -5.11 1.21 -12.38
C GLU A 132 -4.14 0.30 -13.14
N ASN A 133 -3.11 -0.21 -12.47
CA ASN A 133 -2.03 -1.00 -13.08
C ASN A 133 -2.51 -2.15 -13.99
N ASP A 134 -3.65 -2.77 -13.68
CA ASP A 134 -4.22 -3.87 -14.45
C ASP A 134 -5.00 -3.39 -15.69
N ARG A 135 -5.27 -2.09 -15.81
CA ARG A 135 -6.07 -1.47 -16.88
C ARG A 135 -5.22 -0.66 -17.87
N ILE A 136 -4.02 -1.14 -18.18
CA ILE A 136 -3.18 -0.45 -19.16
C ILE A 136 -3.82 -0.57 -20.52
N SER A 137 -4.32 0.57 -21.04
CA SER A 137 -4.82 0.69 -22.41
C SER A 137 -3.68 0.82 -23.40
N ILE A 138 -3.93 0.39 -24.64
CA ILE A 138 -3.03 0.62 -25.79
C ILE A 138 -3.29 2.07 -26.29
N PRO A 139 -2.27 2.90 -26.56
CA PRO A 139 -0.84 2.59 -26.65
C PRO A 139 -0.12 2.53 -25.30
N VAL A 140 0.85 1.63 -25.21
CA VAL A 140 1.64 1.37 -24.01
C VAL A 140 2.70 2.47 -23.84
N ILE A 141 2.64 3.20 -22.74
CA ILE A 141 3.64 4.22 -22.42
C ILE A 141 4.82 3.59 -21.65
N PRO A 142 6.09 3.84 -22.04
CA PRO A 142 7.25 3.15 -21.45
C PRO A 142 7.30 3.17 -19.92
N TYR A 143 7.06 4.33 -19.28
CA TYR A 143 7.10 4.41 -17.82
C TYR A 143 6.01 3.58 -17.13
N GLN A 144 4.84 3.39 -17.78
CA GLN A 144 3.78 2.51 -17.23
C GLN A 144 4.22 1.05 -17.22
N CYS A 145 4.93 0.59 -18.26
CA CYS A 145 5.52 -0.74 -18.29
C CYS A 145 6.54 -0.93 -17.17
N SER A 146 7.37 0.07 -16.94
CA SER A 146 8.37 0.06 -15.87
C SER A 146 7.70 -0.04 -14.49
N ILE A 147 6.67 0.75 -14.24
CA ILE A 147 5.89 0.69 -12.98
C ILE A 147 5.24 -0.68 -12.81
N ARG A 148 4.63 -1.20 -13.86
CA ARG A 148 3.99 -2.54 -13.83
C ARG A 148 5.01 -3.64 -13.54
N PHE A 149 6.18 -3.58 -14.15
CA PHE A 149 7.26 -4.52 -13.85
C PHE A 149 7.66 -4.46 -12.37
N LEU A 150 7.85 -3.26 -11.81
CA LEU A 150 8.22 -3.06 -10.41
C LEU A 150 7.15 -3.62 -9.46
N ILE A 151 5.87 -3.41 -9.75
CA ILE A 151 4.76 -3.97 -8.95
C ILE A 151 4.80 -5.50 -8.99
N ASN A 152 4.86 -6.09 -10.18
CA ASN A 152 4.80 -7.54 -10.35
C ASN A 152 5.98 -8.24 -9.68
N GLU A 153 7.18 -7.66 -9.76
CA GLU A 153 8.37 -8.18 -9.09
C GLU A 153 8.21 -8.17 -7.56
N LEU A 154 7.71 -7.06 -7.01
CA LEU A 154 7.45 -6.96 -5.57
C LEU A 154 6.34 -7.90 -5.10
N VAL A 155 5.26 -8.07 -5.90
CA VAL A 155 4.20 -9.03 -5.61
C VAL A 155 4.76 -10.45 -5.58
N PHE A 156 5.55 -10.82 -6.58
CA PHE A 156 6.17 -12.14 -6.67
C PHE A 156 7.08 -12.42 -5.45
N GLN A 157 7.95 -11.49 -5.09
CA GLN A 157 8.85 -11.62 -3.94
C GLN A 157 8.09 -11.77 -2.61
N ASN A 158 6.95 -11.08 -2.46
CA ASN A 158 6.19 -11.09 -1.22
C ASN A 158 5.07 -12.14 -1.16
N LYS A 159 4.83 -12.90 -2.23
CA LYS A 159 3.76 -13.90 -2.28
C LYS A 159 3.90 -14.96 -1.18
N LYS A 160 5.10 -15.47 -0.98
CA LYS A 160 5.38 -16.47 0.07
C LYS A 160 5.08 -15.93 1.47
N TYR A 161 5.43 -14.67 1.72
CA TYR A 161 5.14 -14.01 3.00
C TYR A 161 3.63 -13.86 3.20
N GLN A 162 2.88 -13.46 2.18
CA GLN A 162 1.43 -13.36 2.26
C GLN A 162 0.75 -14.71 2.53
N ASP A 163 1.21 -15.77 1.87
CA ASP A 163 0.67 -17.12 2.09
C ASP A 163 0.91 -17.59 3.54
N GLN A 164 2.06 -17.24 4.12
CA GLN A 164 2.37 -17.53 5.52
C GLN A 164 1.47 -16.73 6.47
N GLU A 165 1.32 -15.42 6.28
CA GLU A 165 0.43 -14.57 7.07
C GLU A 165 -1.02 -15.04 7.00
N ASN A 166 -1.51 -15.39 5.81
CA ASN A 166 -2.85 -15.94 5.64
C ASN A 166 -3.05 -17.23 6.44
N LYS A 167 -2.08 -18.16 6.41
CA LYS A 167 -2.11 -19.39 7.19
C LYS A 167 -2.11 -19.11 8.70
N ILE A 168 -1.29 -18.19 9.16
CA ILE A 168 -1.22 -17.80 10.57
C ILE A 168 -2.58 -17.27 11.03
N VAL A 169 -3.18 -16.34 10.28
CA VAL A 169 -4.48 -15.76 10.63
C VAL A 169 -5.57 -16.82 10.64
N LYS A 170 -5.60 -17.74 9.67
CA LYS A 170 -6.53 -18.87 9.64
C LYS A 170 -6.38 -19.78 10.85
N ASN A 171 -5.15 -20.11 11.23
CA ASN A 171 -4.88 -20.97 12.40
C ASN A 171 -5.25 -20.30 13.73
N LEU A 172 -5.27 -18.97 13.77
CA LEU A 172 -5.74 -18.19 14.93
C LEU A 172 -7.28 -18.04 14.98
N GLY A 173 -8.02 -18.65 14.06
CA GLY A 173 -9.49 -18.60 14.01
C GLY A 173 -10.05 -17.65 12.95
N GLY A 174 -9.20 -16.99 12.15
CA GLY A 174 -9.63 -16.10 11.07
C GLY A 174 -10.06 -14.72 11.55
N LEU A 175 -11.04 -14.13 10.86
CA LEU A 175 -11.62 -12.83 11.21
C LEU A 175 -12.72 -13.04 12.27
N TYR A 176 -12.59 -12.37 13.40
CA TYR A 176 -13.61 -12.34 14.43
C TYR A 176 -14.41 -11.04 14.35
N ILE A 177 -15.73 -11.13 14.20
CA ILE A 177 -16.64 -9.99 14.07
C ILE A 177 -17.51 -9.91 15.32
N ILE A 178 -17.52 -8.75 15.97
CA ILE A 178 -18.35 -8.44 17.13
C ILE A 178 -19.38 -7.39 16.69
N GLY A 179 -20.66 -7.67 16.85
CA GLY A 179 -21.76 -6.76 16.51
C GLY A 179 -22.58 -6.32 17.71
#